data_4295043b6a6a85e42da84e5e1cb83f0c
#
_entry.id   4295043b6a6a85e42da84e5e1cb83f0c
#
_cell.length_a   1.000
_cell.length_b   1.000
_cell.length_c   1.000
_cell.angle_alpha   90.00
_cell.angle_beta   90.00
_cell.angle_gamma   90.00
#
_symmetry.space_group_name_H-M   'P 1'
#
loop_
_entity.id
_entity.type
_entity.pdbx_description
1 polymer ?
#
loop_
_entity_poly.entity_id
_entity_poly.type
_entity_poly.pdbx_seq_one_letter_code
_entity_poly.pdbx_strand_id
1 'polypeptide(L)'
;MHYKIAQLLSLSLALSLFTMSLVWGKNEAFLYLNANLGLFTDKVFEYSSYLAEGWIWIPYFIVLVGLYKKDKAFILMNFLISTLLTQFAKNFIFTTAMRPMASGLDATQIHTVPGVEIHTFNSFPSGHTATAFTLFILTTYLFPNKYALSIGIIYAIVCGYSRIYLAQHFPLDVAGGIFVALLTLPISIFIREKLNKKPF
;
A
#
# COMPACT_ATOMS: atom_id res chain seq x y z
N MET A 1 16.88 -4.83 13.29
CA MET A 1 15.75 -4.98 14.24
C MET A 1 14.51 -4.19 13.77
N HIS A 2 14.60 -2.90 13.47
CA HIS A 2 13.43 -2.04 13.15
C HIS A 2 12.60 -2.52 11.94
N TYR A 3 13.21 -2.98 10.85
CA TYR A 3 12.44 -3.46 9.69
C TYR A 3 11.60 -4.73 9.99
N LYS A 4 12.07 -5.59 10.91
CA LYS A 4 11.27 -6.74 11.37
C LYS A 4 10.04 -6.29 12.16
N ILE A 5 10.20 -5.22 12.96
CA ILE A 5 9.07 -4.58 13.66
C ILE A 5 8.11 -3.95 12.63
N ALA A 6 8.63 -3.28 11.60
CA ALA A 6 7.82 -2.73 10.52
C ALA A 6 7.01 -3.82 9.80
N GLN A 7 7.63 -4.97 9.49
CA GLN A 7 6.94 -6.12 8.90
C GLN A 7 5.88 -6.70 9.84
N LEU A 8 6.17 -6.83 11.13
CA LEU A 8 5.21 -7.33 12.12
C LEU A 8 4.00 -6.41 12.27
N LEU A 9 4.22 -5.10 12.39
CA LEU A 9 3.14 -4.10 12.44
C LEU A 9 2.29 -4.12 11.17
N SER A 10 2.93 -4.20 10.01
CA SER A 10 2.24 -4.30 8.72
C SER A 10 1.42 -5.58 8.63
N LEU A 11 1.99 -6.72 9.04
CA LEU A 11 1.28 -7.99 9.06
C LEU A 11 0.07 -7.96 9.99
N SER A 12 0.24 -7.43 11.21
CA SER A 12 -0.86 -7.30 12.17
C SER A 12 -2.00 -6.46 11.61
N LEU A 13 -1.69 -5.33 10.96
CA LEU A 13 -2.70 -4.49 10.33
C LEU A 13 -3.39 -5.21 9.16
N ALA A 14 -2.63 -5.89 8.30
CA ALA A 14 -3.21 -6.66 7.19
C ALA A 14 -4.15 -7.76 7.70
N LEU A 15 -3.73 -8.51 8.72
CA LEU A 15 -4.56 -9.55 9.31
C LEU A 15 -5.82 -8.97 9.99
N SER A 16 -5.72 -7.81 10.65
CA SER A 16 -6.89 -7.12 11.24
C SER A 16 -7.90 -6.73 10.18
N LEU A 17 -7.48 -6.08 9.08
CA LEU A 17 -8.37 -5.70 7.97
C LEU A 17 -8.94 -6.92 7.25
N PHE A 18 -8.14 -7.97 7.06
CA PHE A 18 -8.58 -9.22 6.48
C PHE A 18 -9.65 -9.90 7.34
N THR A 19 -9.38 -10.06 8.65
CA THR A 19 -10.32 -10.66 9.60
C THR A 19 -11.61 -9.86 9.69
N MET A 20 -11.53 -8.52 9.78
CA MET A 20 -12.68 -7.64 9.76
C MET A 20 -13.54 -7.86 8.51
N SER A 21 -12.90 -7.96 7.34
CA SER A 21 -13.59 -8.20 6.07
C SER A 21 -14.22 -9.59 5.98
N LEU A 22 -13.65 -10.60 6.65
CA LEU A 22 -14.23 -11.94 6.70
C LEU A 22 -15.40 -12.03 7.67
N VAL A 23 -15.27 -11.43 8.87
CA VAL A 23 -16.28 -11.54 9.94
C VAL A 23 -17.51 -10.69 9.65
N TRP A 24 -17.33 -9.47 9.20
CA TRP A 24 -18.43 -8.54 8.90
C TRP A 24 -18.90 -8.60 7.44
N GLY A 25 -18.10 -9.21 6.57
CA GLY A 25 -18.25 -9.07 5.13
C GLY A 25 -17.57 -7.82 4.58
N LYS A 26 -17.09 -7.89 3.35
CA LYS A 26 -16.31 -6.78 2.74
C LYS A 26 -17.08 -5.47 2.67
N ASN A 27 -18.40 -5.53 2.45
CA ASN A 27 -19.26 -4.35 2.28
C ASN A 27 -19.49 -3.63 3.60
N GLU A 28 -19.86 -4.35 4.67
CA GLU A 28 -20.08 -3.78 6.00
C GLU A 28 -18.78 -3.22 6.59
N ALA A 29 -17.67 -3.97 6.44
CA ALA A 29 -16.35 -3.49 6.84
C ALA A 29 -15.95 -2.19 6.12
N PHE A 30 -16.30 -2.06 4.83
CA PHE A 30 -16.06 -0.87 4.05
C PHE A 30 -16.92 0.29 4.55
N LEU A 31 -18.24 0.14 4.65
CA LEU A 31 -19.15 1.20 5.07
C LEU A 31 -18.79 1.73 6.47
N TYR A 32 -18.39 0.85 7.38
CA TYR A 32 -17.93 1.25 8.71
C TYR A 32 -16.69 2.15 8.67
N LEU A 33 -15.73 1.85 7.79
CA LEU A 33 -14.47 2.60 7.67
C LEU A 33 -14.54 3.78 6.69
N ASN A 34 -15.57 3.85 5.84
CA ASN A 34 -15.79 4.94 4.87
C ASN A 34 -16.69 6.05 5.43
N ALA A 35 -16.71 6.26 6.74
CA ALA A 35 -17.54 7.29 7.38
C ALA A 35 -17.07 8.71 7.00
N ASN A 36 -18.03 9.63 6.82
CA ASN A 36 -17.73 11.03 6.60
C ASN A 36 -17.18 11.68 7.89
N LEU A 37 -15.92 12.12 7.85
CA LEU A 37 -15.21 12.76 8.96
C LEU A 37 -15.07 14.29 8.76
N GLY A 38 -15.74 14.86 7.76
CA GLY A 38 -15.81 16.28 7.48
C GLY A 38 -14.76 16.80 6.50
N LEU A 39 -14.97 18.04 6.02
CA LEU A 39 -14.22 18.65 4.91
C LEU A 39 -12.70 18.73 5.14
N PHE A 40 -12.25 18.95 6.36
CA PHE A 40 -10.82 18.97 6.66
C PHE A 40 -10.19 17.59 6.41
N THR A 41 -10.85 16.54 6.88
CA THR A 41 -10.41 15.15 6.71
C THR A 41 -10.46 14.72 5.24
N ASP A 42 -11.46 15.18 4.48
CA ASP A 42 -11.56 14.98 3.04
C ASP A 42 -10.28 15.45 2.34
N LYS A 43 -9.85 16.69 2.64
CA LYS A 43 -8.61 17.24 2.06
C LYS A 43 -7.36 16.51 2.52
N VAL A 44 -7.27 16.13 3.79
CA VAL A 44 -6.13 15.35 4.30
C VAL A 44 -6.00 14.03 3.55
N PHE A 45 -7.09 13.28 3.35
CA PHE A 45 -7.01 11.99 2.65
C PHE A 45 -6.89 12.13 1.13
N GLU A 46 -7.48 13.15 0.53
CA GLU A 46 -7.24 13.48 -0.88
C GLU A 46 -5.74 13.68 -1.15
N TYR A 47 -5.08 14.58 -0.40
CA TYR A 47 -3.66 14.85 -0.59
C TYR A 47 -2.74 13.69 -0.18
N SER A 48 -3.06 12.97 0.89
CA SER A 48 -2.27 11.82 1.31
C SER A 48 -2.33 10.67 0.30
N SER A 49 -3.41 10.57 -0.47
CA SER A 49 -3.51 9.60 -1.57
C SER A 49 -2.43 9.82 -2.63
N TYR A 50 -2.15 11.07 -3.01
CA TYR A 50 -1.10 11.39 -3.99
C TYR A 50 0.30 10.98 -3.52
N LEU A 51 0.55 10.93 -2.19
CA LEU A 51 1.82 10.51 -1.63
C LEU A 51 2.08 8.99 -1.73
N ALA A 52 1.12 8.23 -2.23
CA ALA A 52 1.24 6.80 -2.44
C ALA A 52 0.99 6.38 -3.90
N GLU A 53 0.88 7.33 -4.82
CA GLU A 53 0.83 7.04 -6.25
C GLU A 53 2.18 6.55 -6.79
N GLY A 54 2.15 5.88 -7.94
CA GLY A 54 3.36 5.31 -8.54
C GLY A 54 4.49 6.32 -8.80
N TRP A 55 4.15 7.59 -9.07
CA TRP A 55 5.14 8.63 -9.31
C TRP A 55 6.02 8.97 -8.10
N ILE A 56 5.55 8.68 -6.86
CA ILE A 56 6.32 8.93 -5.62
C ILE A 56 7.65 8.17 -5.59
N TRP A 57 7.75 7.08 -6.34
CA TRP A 57 8.99 6.34 -6.48
C TRP A 57 10.11 7.16 -7.12
N ILE A 58 9.79 8.17 -7.94
CA ILE A 58 10.78 9.01 -8.62
C ILE A 58 11.55 9.86 -7.60
N PRO A 59 10.92 10.77 -6.82
CA PRO A 59 11.64 11.55 -5.81
C PRO A 59 12.24 10.65 -4.72
N TYR A 60 11.55 9.57 -4.32
CA TYR A 60 12.07 8.61 -3.35
C TYR A 60 13.38 7.97 -3.85
N PHE A 61 13.40 7.52 -5.11
CA PHE A 61 14.60 6.94 -5.72
C PHE A 61 15.76 7.95 -5.80
N ILE A 62 15.48 9.19 -6.23
CA ILE A 62 16.49 10.26 -6.31
C ILE A 62 17.11 10.51 -4.94
N VAL A 63 16.31 10.67 -3.90
CA VAL A 63 16.78 10.92 -2.53
C VAL A 63 17.60 9.74 -2.01
N LEU A 64 17.09 8.52 -2.14
CA LEU A 64 17.78 7.34 -1.62
C LEU A 64 19.05 7.00 -2.38
N VAL A 65 19.08 7.15 -3.70
CA VAL A 65 20.30 6.95 -4.50
C VAL A 65 21.35 8.01 -4.15
N GLY A 66 20.93 9.25 -3.88
CA GLY A 66 21.82 10.30 -3.36
C GLY A 66 22.50 9.90 -2.05
N LEU A 67 21.75 9.29 -1.13
CA LEU A 67 22.22 8.87 0.19
C LEU A 67 22.89 7.49 0.19
N TYR A 68 22.43 6.57 -0.64
CA TYR A 68 22.85 5.15 -0.67
C TYR A 68 23.20 4.69 -2.09
N LYS A 69 24.25 5.25 -2.67
CA LYS A 69 24.69 4.94 -4.05
C LYS A 69 24.90 3.46 -4.34
N LYS A 70 25.33 2.68 -3.33
CA LYS A 70 25.58 1.24 -3.43
C LYS A 70 24.29 0.40 -3.52
N ASP A 71 23.16 0.94 -3.07
CA ASP A 71 21.88 0.22 -2.99
C ASP A 71 20.89 0.57 -4.12
N LYS A 72 21.32 1.37 -5.12
CA LYS A 72 20.45 1.81 -6.22
C LYS A 72 19.70 0.67 -6.93
N ALA A 73 20.40 -0.42 -7.24
CA ALA A 73 19.80 -1.58 -7.89
C ALA A 73 18.78 -2.27 -6.97
N PHE A 74 19.05 -2.33 -5.66
CA PHE A 74 18.16 -2.90 -4.67
C PHE A 74 16.89 -2.06 -4.48
N ILE A 75 17.01 -0.72 -4.47
CA ILE A 75 15.87 0.20 -4.40
C ILE A 75 14.98 0.04 -5.63
N LEU A 76 15.60 0.03 -6.83
CA LEU A 76 14.88 -0.19 -8.09
C LEU A 76 14.20 -1.58 -8.11
N MET A 77 14.85 -2.61 -7.61
CA MET A 77 14.30 -3.95 -7.52
C MET A 77 13.03 -3.99 -6.64
N ASN A 78 13.02 -3.28 -5.50
CA ASN A 78 11.82 -3.21 -4.65
C ASN A 78 10.65 -2.52 -5.40
N PHE A 79 10.91 -1.43 -6.15
CA PHE A 79 9.91 -0.81 -7.01
C PHE A 79 9.35 -1.80 -8.03
N LEU A 80 10.23 -2.45 -8.79
CA LEU A 80 9.82 -3.37 -9.86
C LEU A 80 9.03 -4.56 -9.31
N ILE A 81 9.49 -5.19 -8.22
CA ILE A 81 8.81 -6.35 -7.63
C ILE A 81 7.45 -5.95 -7.08
N SER A 82 7.35 -4.85 -6.33
CA SER A 82 6.07 -4.36 -5.81
C SER A 82 5.07 -4.08 -6.94
N THR A 83 5.53 -3.40 -7.99
CA THR A 83 4.70 -3.07 -9.16
C THR A 83 4.28 -4.34 -9.91
N LEU A 84 5.23 -5.24 -10.20
CA LEU A 84 4.95 -6.48 -10.92
C LEU A 84 3.97 -7.38 -10.16
N LEU A 85 4.17 -7.59 -8.85
CA LEU A 85 3.24 -8.38 -8.03
C LEU A 85 1.83 -7.77 -8.03
N THR A 86 1.74 -6.45 -7.87
CA THR A 86 0.45 -5.75 -7.90
C THR A 86 -0.24 -5.88 -9.25
N GLN A 87 0.47 -5.60 -10.34
CA GLN A 87 -0.10 -5.64 -11.70
C GLN A 87 -0.43 -7.07 -12.13
N PHE A 88 0.41 -8.04 -11.77
CA PHE A 88 0.14 -9.45 -12.03
C PHE A 88 -1.15 -9.89 -11.32
N ALA A 89 -1.30 -9.57 -10.04
CA ALA A 89 -2.51 -9.90 -9.31
C ALA A 89 -3.77 -9.26 -9.94
N LYS A 90 -3.71 -7.98 -10.33
CA LYS A 90 -4.83 -7.26 -10.94
C LYS A 90 -5.22 -7.81 -12.31
N ASN A 91 -4.23 -8.07 -13.17
CA ASN A 91 -4.49 -8.34 -14.59
C ASN A 91 -4.63 -9.83 -14.90
N PHE A 92 -4.19 -10.72 -14.00
CA PHE A 92 -4.21 -12.17 -14.27
C PHE A 92 -4.96 -12.99 -13.22
N ILE A 93 -5.08 -12.52 -11.97
CA ILE A 93 -5.72 -13.29 -10.90
C ILE A 93 -7.09 -12.71 -10.53
N PHE A 94 -7.16 -11.39 -10.31
CA PHE A 94 -8.35 -10.69 -9.80
C PHE A 94 -8.94 -9.72 -10.82
N THR A 95 -9.02 -10.12 -12.07
CA THR A 95 -9.40 -9.28 -13.22
C THR A 95 -10.81 -8.68 -13.11
N THR A 96 -11.71 -9.33 -12.39
CA THR A 96 -13.11 -8.93 -12.22
C THR A 96 -13.39 -8.24 -10.89
N ALA A 97 -12.35 -7.94 -10.10
CA ALA A 97 -12.53 -7.32 -8.79
C ALA A 97 -13.10 -5.91 -8.93
N MET A 98 -14.36 -5.73 -8.50
CA MET A 98 -15.06 -4.45 -8.52
C MET A 98 -14.70 -3.60 -7.30
N ARG A 99 -14.66 -2.27 -7.50
CA ARG A 99 -14.47 -1.28 -6.44
C ARG A 99 -15.79 -0.95 -5.73
N PRO A 100 -15.77 -0.28 -4.56
CA PRO A 100 -16.97 -0.04 -3.77
C PRO A 100 -18.16 0.53 -4.56
N MET A 101 -17.94 1.56 -5.39
CA MET A 101 -19.00 2.19 -6.17
C MET A 101 -19.62 1.31 -7.26
N ALA A 102 -18.94 0.22 -7.68
CA ALA A 102 -19.43 -0.72 -8.68
C ALA A 102 -19.86 -2.07 -8.08
N SER A 103 -19.85 -2.22 -6.75
CA SER A 103 -20.07 -3.51 -6.07
C SER A 103 -21.52 -3.83 -5.75
N GLY A 104 -22.47 -2.95 -6.15
CA GLY A 104 -23.89 -3.10 -5.83
C GLY A 104 -24.28 -2.54 -4.46
N LEU A 105 -23.38 -1.83 -3.77
CA LEU A 105 -23.72 -1.05 -2.59
C LEU A 105 -24.62 0.14 -2.96
N ASP A 106 -25.50 0.54 -2.06
CA ASP A 106 -26.28 1.78 -2.20
C ASP A 106 -25.32 2.98 -2.18
N ALA A 107 -25.26 3.72 -3.29
CA ALA A 107 -24.38 4.86 -3.46
C ALA A 107 -24.66 5.98 -2.43
N THR A 108 -25.85 6.04 -1.86
CA THR A 108 -26.21 7.01 -0.82
C THR A 108 -25.53 6.75 0.53
N GLN A 109 -25.08 5.53 0.76
CA GLN A 109 -24.37 5.12 1.97
C GLN A 109 -22.85 5.31 1.85
N ILE A 110 -22.35 5.54 0.63
CA ILE A 110 -20.91 5.66 0.37
C ILE A 110 -20.49 7.12 0.49
N HIS A 111 -19.59 7.42 1.44
CA HIS A 111 -18.93 8.71 1.48
C HIS A 111 -17.95 8.87 0.31
N THR A 112 -18.12 9.92 -0.48
CA THR A 112 -17.24 10.29 -1.58
C THR A 112 -16.78 11.74 -1.41
N VAL A 113 -15.57 12.04 -1.86
CA VAL A 113 -14.99 13.38 -1.78
C VAL A 113 -15.10 14.07 -3.14
N PRO A 114 -15.73 15.26 -3.23
CA PRO A 114 -15.88 16.00 -4.47
C PRO A 114 -14.52 16.28 -5.13
N GLY A 115 -14.42 16.01 -6.44
CA GLY A 115 -13.19 16.20 -7.23
C GLY A 115 -12.26 15.01 -7.25
N VAL A 116 -12.51 13.96 -6.46
CA VAL A 116 -11.78 12.70 -6.53
C VAL A 116 -12.43 11.80 -7.57
N GLU A 117 -11.63 11.38 -8.58
CA GLU A 117 -12.10 10.46 -9.61
C GLU A 117 -12.46 9.09 -9.01
N ILE A 118 -13.65 8.60 -9.33
CA ILE A 118 -14.14 7.31 -8.87
C ILE A 118 -13.87 6.24 -9.92
N HIS A 119 -13.06 5.25 -9.55
CA HIS A 119 -12.82 4.09 -10.38
C HIS A 119 -13.78 2.95 -10.03
N THR A 120 -14.02 2.04 -11.00
CA THR A 120 -15.02 0.95 -10.86
C THR A 120 -14.41 -0.44 -10.84
N PHE A 121 -13.29 -0.68 -11.53
CA PHE A 121 -12.65 -1.99 -11.70
C PHE A 121 -11.23 -2.04 -11.13
N ASN A 122 -10.61 -3.23 -11.23
CA ASN A 122 -9.23 -3.48 -10.78
C ASN A 122 -9.01 -3.13 -9.30
N SER A 123 -9.93 -3.57 -8.43
CA SER A 123 -9.89 -3.22 -7.02
C SER A 123 -8.75 -3.92 -6.28
N PHE A 124 -8.59 -5.23 -6.42
CA PHE A 124 -7.65 -6.02 -5.62
C PHE A 124 -6.36 -6.35 -6.37
N PRO A 125 -5.19 -6.23 -5.71
CA PRO A 125 -4.93 -5.52 -4.44
C PRO A 125 -4.79 -4.00 -4.65
N SER A 126 -4.82 -3.22 -3.56
CA SER A 126 -4.59 -1.77 -3.62
C SER A 126 -3.14 -1.42 -3.96
N GLY A 127 -2.92 -0.79 -5.13
CA GLY A 127 -1.58 -0.38 -5.58
C GLY A 127 -0.97 0.74 -4.74
N HIS A 128 -1.77 1.76 -4.35
CA HIS A 128 -1.32 2.82 -3.44
C HIS A 128 -0.86 2.26 -2.10
N THR A 129 -1.61 1.32 -1.53
CA THR A 129 -1.24 0.67 -0.27
C THR A 129 0.03 -0.15 -0.43
N ALA A 130 0.17 -0.90 -1.53
CA ALA A 130 1.40 -1.66 -1.81
C ALA A 130 2.61 -0.72 -1.91
N THR A 131 2.49 0.42 -2.61
CA THR A 131 3.52 1.45 -2.67
C THR A 131 3.87 1.98 -1.28
N ALA A 132 2.89 2.49 -0.52
CA ALA A 132 3.12 3.13 0.77
C ALA A 132 3.81 2.17 1.77
N PHE A 133 3.33 0.94 1.88
CA PHE A 133 3.92 -0.05 2.79
C PHE A 133 5.27 -0.57 2.30
N THR A 134 5.51 -0.68 0.99
CA THR A 134 6.84 -1.02 0.46
C THR A 134 7.84 0.09 0.78
N LEU A 135 7.49 1.36 0.59
CA LEU A 135 8.34 2.50 0.95
C LEU A 135 8.64 2.52 2.45
N PHE A 136 7.64 2.28 3.30
CA PHE A 136 7.79 2.19 4.75
C PHE A 136 8.79 1.09 5.16
N ILE A 137 8.56 -0.15 4.69
CA ILE A 137 9.39 -1.31 5.04
C ILE A 137 10.81 -1.14 4.50
N LEU A 138 10.96 -0.68 3.25
CA LEU A 138 12.26 -0.41 2.63
C LEU A 138 13.02 0.70 3.36
N THR A 139 12.34 1.80 3.72
CA THR A 139 12.96 2.88 4.49
C THR A 139 13.48 2.38 5.84
N THR A 140 12.70 1.60 6.58
CA THR A 140 13.14 1.05 7.87
C THR A 140 14.22 -0.02 7.73
N TYR A 141 14.35 -0.65 6.56
CA TYR A 141 15.46 -1.55 6.25
C TYR A 141 16.76 -0.78 6.01
N LEU A 142 16.70 0.30 5.19
CA LEU A 142 17.86 1.13 4.84
C LEU A 142 18.28 2.06 5.99
N PHE A 143 17.32 2.57 6.76
CA PHE A 143 17.50 3.47 7.92
C PHE A 143 16.93 2.83 9.20
N PRO A 144 17.65 1.91 9.83
CA PRO A 144 17.13 1.14 10.96
C PRO A 144 17.10 1.95 12.27
N ASN A 145 16.28 2.99 12.30
CA ASN A 145 16.11 3.87 13.47
C ASN A 145 14.62 4.07 13.82
N LYS A 146 14.36 4.60 15.02
CA LYS A 146 13.00 4.79 15.54
C LYS A 146 12.17 5.79 14.72
N TYR A 147 12.79 6.80 14.12
CA TYR A 147 12.07 7.82 13.36
C TYR A 147 11.57 7.27 12.02
N ALA A 148 12.41 6.51 11.31
CA ALA A 148 11.99 5.79 10.09
C ALA A 148 10.83 4.84 10.39
N LEU A 149 10.85 4.16 11.54
CA LEU A 149 9.77 3.28 11.98
C LEU A 149 8.49 4.08 12.28
N SER A 150 8.56 5.10 13.15
CA SER A 150 7.37 5.82 13.62
C SER A 150 6.73 6.69 12.54
N ILE A 151 7.52 7.45 11.80
CA ILE A 151 7.00 8.30 10.72
C ILE A 151 6.52 7.43 9.56
N GLY A 152 7.29 6.39 9.23
CA GLY A 152 6.96 5.49 8.13
C GLY A 152 5.64 4.72 8.35
N ILE A 153 5.37 4.23 9.57
CA ILE A 153 4.11 3.53 9.84
C ILE A 153 2.91 4.49 9.79
N ILE A 154 3.04 5.72 10.30
CA ILE A 154 1.99 6.74 10.22
C ILE A 154 1.70 7.06 8.75
N TYR A 155 2.74 7.33 7.95
CA TYR A 155 2.61 7.57 6.51
C TYR A 155 1.88 6.41 5.82
N ALA A 156 2.31 5.16 6.06
CA ALA A 156 1.73 3.99 5.39
C ALA A 156 0.26 3.77 5.78
N ILE A 157 -0.10 3.96 7.06
CA ILE A 157 -1.48 3.87 7.53
C ILE A 157 -2.34 4.96 6.91
N VAL A 158 -1.90 6.22 6.94
CA VAL A 158 -2.66 7.36 6.38
C VAL A 158 -2.89 7.18 4.89
N CYS A 159 -1.86 6.81 4.12
CA CYS A 159 -2.00 6.53 2.69
C CYS A 159 -2.87 5.30 2.41
N GLY A 160 -2.74 4.22 3.19
CA GLY A 160 -3.57 3.02 3.03
C GLY A 160 -5.02 3.29 3.36
N TYR A 161 -5.31 3.97 4.47
CA TYR A 161 -6.66 4.30 4.89
C TYR A 161 -7.34 5.31 3.95
N SER A 162 -6.59 6.24 3.36
CA SER A 162 -7.13 7.18 2.37
C SER A 162 -7.85 6.44 1.24
N ARG A 163 -7.44 5.21 0.89
CA ARG A 163 -8.06 4.45 -0.19
C ARG A 163 -9.46 3.94 0.15
N ILE A 164 -9.70 3.64 1.43
CA ILE A 164 -11.02 3.26 1.94
C ILE A 164 -11.87 4.53 2.06
N TYR A 165 -11.33 5.56 2.68
CA TYR A 165 -12.02 6.83 2.91
C TYR A 165 -12.51 7.50 1.61
N LEU A 166 -11.69 7.48 0.57
CA LEU A 166 -12.01 8.04 -0.76
C LEU A 166 -12.82 7.09 -1.65
N ALA A 167 -13.44 6.05 -1.10
CA ALA A 167 -14.25 5.05 -1.81
C ALA A 167 -13.52 4.33 -2.97
N GLN A 168 -12.19 4.22 -2.89
CA GLN A 168 -11.38 3.62 -3.96
C GLN A 168 -11.19 2.11 -3.78
N HIS A 169 -11.12 1.62 -2.54
CA HIS A 169 -10.79 0.24 -2.22
C HIS A 169 -11.55 -0.26 -0.99
N PHE A 170 -11.82 -1.56 -0.96
CA PHE A 170 -12.27 -2.23 0.25
C PHE A 170 -11.12 -2.41 1.26
N PRO A 171 -11.42 -2.60 2.57
CA PRO A 171 -10.39 -2.97 3.57
C PRO A 171 -9.61 -4.22 3.17
N LEU A 172 -10.26 -5.18 2.51
CA LEU A 172 -9.63 -6.38 1.97
C LEU A 172 -8.57 -6.07 0.91
N ASP A 173 -8.83 -5.08 0.03
CA ASP A 173 -7.88 -4.67 -1.01
C ASP A 173 -6.65 -3.99 -0.40
N VAL A 174 -6.87 -3.22 0.66
CA VAL A 174 -5.80 -2.59 1.46
C VAL A 174 -4.95 -3.67 2.13
N ALA A 175 -5.56 -4.67 2.76
CA ALA A 175 -4.85 -5.83 3.29
C ALA A 175 -4.01 -6.53 2.22
N GLY A 176 -4.58 -6.76 1.03
CA GLY A 176 -3.86 -7.32 -0.13
C GLY A 176 -2.65 -6.49 -0.55
N GLY A 177 -2.78 -5.15 -0.56
CA GLY A 177 -1.66 -4.25 -0.85
C GLY A 177 -0.55 -4.33 0.19
N ILE A 178 -0.89 -4.46 1.48
CA ILE A 178 0.09 -4.68 2.56
C ILE A 178 0.80 -6.03 2.36
N PHE A 179 0.09 -7.11 2.00
CA PHE A 179 0.72 -8.41 1.72
C PHE A 179 1.70 -8.33 0.54
N VAL A 180 1.39 -7.60 -0.52
CA VAL A 180 2.36 -7.33 -1.61
C VAL A 180 3.63 -6.69 -1.06
N ALA A 181 3.51 -5.67 -0.22
CA ALA A 181 4.67 -4.99 0.38
C ALA A 181 5.50 -5.92 1.27
N LEU A 182 4.83 -6.78 2.07
CA LEU A 182 5.48 -7.78 2.93
C LEU A 182 6.28 -8.80 2.13
N LEU A 183 5.84 -9.17 0.93
CA LEU A 183 6.55 -10.10 0.04
C LEU A 183 7.69 -9.40 -0.72
N THR A 184 7.57 -8.13 -1.02
CA THR A 184 8.51 -7.39 -1.86
C THR A 184 9.93 -7.38 -1.29
N LEU A 185 10.11 -7.00 -0.02
CA LEU A 185 11.45 -6.88 0.56
C LEU A 185 12.18 -8.24 0.67
N PRO A 186 11.57 -9.33 1.21
CA PRO A 186 12.21 -10.65 1.25
C PRO A 186 12.61 -11.16 -0.13
N ILE A 187 11.75 -11.01 -1.15
CA ILE A 187 12.07 -11.40 -2.52
C ILE A 187 13.26 -10.59 -3.05
N SER A 188 13.28 -9.29 -2.82
CA SER A 188 14.39 -8.42 -3.23
C SER A 188 15.70 -8.81 -2.55
N ILE A 189 15.68 -9.14 -1.25
CA ILE A 189 16.85 -9.62 -0.50
C ILE A 189 17.35 -10.93 -1.10
N PHE A 190 16.45 -11.90 -1.32
CA PHE A 190 16.79 -13.19 -1.89
C PHE A 190 17.47 -13.06 -3.27
N ILE A 191 16.90 -12.24 -4.16
CA ILE A 191 17.48 -12.01 -5.49
C ILE A 191 18.85 -11.35 -5.38
N ARG A 192 19.00 -10.32 -4.54
CA ARG A 192 20.29 -9.64 -4.31
C ARG A 192 21.37 -10.62 -3.83
N GLU A 193 21.03 -11.50 -2.89
CA GLU A 193 21.97 -12.51 -2.38
C GLU A 193 22.38 -13.53 -3.45
N LYS A 194 21.45 -13.94 -4.31
CA LYS A 194 21.73 -14.83 -5.43
C LYS A 194 22.65 -14.21 -6.47
N LEU A 195 22.44 -12.93 -6.80
CA LEU A 195 23.28 -12.20 -7.75
C LEU A 195 24.70 -11.99 -7.20
N ASN A 196 24.84 -11.74 -5.90
CA ASN A 196 26.15 -11.53 -5.26
C ASN A 196 26.95 -12.84 -5.06
N LYS A 197 26.28 -14.02 -5.08
CA LYS A 197 26.93 -15.35 -4.93
C LYS A 197 27.35 -15.99 -6.24
N LYS A 198 27.08 -15.40 -7.41
CA LYS A 198 27.60 -15.92 -8.67
C LYS A 198 29.07 -15.53 -8.81
N PRO A 199 30.03 -16.48 -8.77
CA PRO A 199 31.39 -16.23 -9.26
C PRO A 199 31.29 -15.98 -10.76
N PHE A 200 31.96 -14.95 -11.24
CA PHE A 200 32.29 -14.80 -12.65
C PHE A 200 33.31 -15.84 -13.04
#